data_b8b6e9195ce51063ee10793a0aeac4a5
#
_entry.id   b8b6e9195ce51063ee10793a0aeac4a5
#
_cell.length_a   1.000
_cell.length_b   1.000
_cell.length_c   1.000
_cell.angle_alpha   90.00
_cell.angle_beta   90.00
_cell.angle_gamma   90.00
#
_symmetry.space_group_name_H-M   'P 1'
#
loop_
_entity.id
_entity.type
_entity.pdbx_description
1 polymer ?
#
loop_
_entity_poly.entity_id
_entity_poly.type
_entity_poly.pdbx_seq_one_letter_code
_entity_poly.pdbx_strand_id
1 'polypeptide(L)' 'MQPHQERVIAERSELAEKTEKLWQFISSNKIFFTLPNDEQLRLGRQHTHMKAYLEVLDERIAAF' A
#
# COMPACT_ATOMS: atom_id res chain seq x y z
N MET A 1 14.29 19.78 -8.06
CA MET A 1 13.15 18.89 -8.37
C MET A 1 11.88 19.72 -8.45
N GLN A 2 11.02 19.43 -9.42
CA GLN A 2 9.77 20.17 -9.59
C GLN A 2 8.77 19.83 -8.47
N PRO A 3 7.89 20.79 -8.10
CA PRO A 3 6.92 20.54 -7.03
C PRO A 3 6.01 19.33 -7.27
N HIS A 4 5.61 19.08 -8.52
CA HIS A 4 4.78 17.90 -8.82
C HIS A 4 5.53 16.58 -8.61
N GLN A 5 6.85 16.58 -8.82
CA GLN A 5 7.69 15.41 -8.57
C GLN A 5 7.84 15.18 -7.08
N GLU A 6 8.00 16.23 -6.28
CA GLU A 6 8.06 16.13 -4.84
C GLU A 6 6.77 15.56 -4.26
N ARG A 7 5.61 15.95 -4.83
CA ARG A 7 4.31 15.41 -4.41
C ARG A 7 4.20 13.91 -4.68
N VAL A 8 4.74 13.45 -5.82
CA VAL A 8 4.73 12.02 -6.13
C VAL A 8 5.60 11.23 -5.15
N ILE A 9 6.76 11.78 -4.81
CA ILE A 9 7.65 11.15 -3.82
C ILE A 9 6.97 11.07 -2.45
N ALA A 10 6.29 12.13 -2.04
CA ALA A 10 5.54 12.13 -0.78
C ALA A 10 4.40 11.12 -0.80
N GLU A 11 3.65 11.05 -1.89
CA GLU A 11 2.57 10.07 -2.07
C GLU A 11 3.11 8.65 -1.98
N ARG A 12 4.24 8.38 -2.63
CA ARG A 12 4.88 7.06 -2.59
C ARG A 12 5.27 6.68 -1.17
N SER A 13 5.85 7.60 -0.41
CA SER A 13 6.27 7.36 0.96
C SER A 13 5.07 7.04 1.85
N GLU A 14 3.99 7.81 1.74
CA GLU A 14 2.77 7.57 2.52
C GLU A 14 2.10 6.25 2.15
N LEU A 15 2.05 5.94 0.86
CA LEU A 15 1.46 4.68 0.39
C LEU A 15 2.28 3.49 0.85
N ALA A 16 3.61 3.57 0.80
CA ALA A 16 4.48 2.50 1.27
C ALA A 16 4.25 2.20 2.75
N GLU A 17 4.09 3.24 3.57
CA GLU A 17 3.81 3.08 4.99
C GLU A 17 2.46 2.41 5.23
N LYS A 18 1.42 2.86 4.53
CA LYS A 18 0.09 2.27 4.64
C LYS A 18 0.07 0.81 4.18
N THR A 19 0.78 0.51 3.11
CA THR A 19 0.88 -0.85 2.57
C THR A 19 1.54 -1.79 3.58
N GLU A 20 2.62 -1.34 4.21
CA GLU A 20 3.32 -2.13 5.22
C GLU A 20 2.46 -2.35 6.45
N LYS A 21 1.77 -1.33 6.93
CA LYS A 21 0.87 -1.47 8.09
C LYS A 21 -0.26 -2.45 7.81
N LEU A 22 -0.82 -2.41 6.62
CA LEU A 22 -1.87 -3.36 6.24
C LEU A 22 -1.32 -4.78 6.18
N TRP A 23 -0.13 -4.96 5.64
CA TRP A 23 0.52 -6.27 5.60
C TRP A 23 0.75 -6.83 7.01
N GLN A 24 1.24 -6.00 7.93
CA GLN A 24 1.44 -6.41 9.32
C GLN A 24 0.12 -6.85 9.97
N PHE A 25 -0.97 -6.14 9.68
CA PHE A 25 -2.29 -6.50 10.19
C PHE A 25 -2.74 -7.85 9.64
N ILE A 26 -2.61 -8.07 8.34
CA ILE A 26 -3.04 -9.31 7.67
C ILE A 26 -2.20 -10.50 8.14
N SER A 27 -0.89 -10.32 8.28
CA SER A 27 0.03 -11.44 8.49
C SER A 27 0.22 -11.84 9.93
N SER A 28 0.00 -10.93 10.89
CA SER A 28 0.37 -11.22 12.28
C SER A 28 -0.57 -10.69 13.35
N ASN A 29 -1.61 -9.94 12.99
CA ASN A 29 -2.53 -9.39 13.98
C ASN A 29 -3.67 -10.39 14.24
N LYS A 30 -3.87 -10.73 15.50
CA LYS A 30 -4.92 -11.70 15.88
C LYS A 30 -6.32 -11.26 15.51
N ILE A 31 -6.58 -9.96 15.50
CA ILE A 31 -7.89 -9.40 15.16
C ILE A 31 -8.27 -9.75 13.72
N PHE A 32 -7.30 -9.76 12.80
CA PHE A 32 -7.56 -10.14 11.41
C PHE A 32 -8.24 -11.49 11.29
N PHE A 33 -7.80 -12.47 12.09
CA PHE A 33 -8.33 -13.82 12.01
C PHE A 33 -9.72 -13.96 12.65
N THR A 34 -10.18 -12.93 13.38
CA THR A 34 -11.54 -12.90 13.93
C THR A 34 -12.55 -12.28 12.96
N LEU A 35 -12.09 -11.67 11.89
CA LEU A 35 -12.97 -11.02 10.91
C LEU A 35 -13.66 -12.07 10.04
N PRO A 36 -14.85 -11.74 9.49
CA PRO A 36 -15.51 -12.65 8.53
C PRO A 36 -14.59 -12.95 7.34
N ASN A 37 -14.74 -14.14 6.76
CA ASN A 37 -13.89 -14.55 5.64
C ASN A 37 -13.92 -13.59 4.46
N ASP A 38 -15.10 -13.05 4.14
CA ASP A 38 -15.23 -12.10 3.03
C ASP A 38 -14.46 -10.80 3.30
N GLU A 39 -14.42 -10.35 4.56
CA GLU A 39 -13.63 -9.17 4.92
C GLU A 39 -12.12 -9.46 4.85
N GLN A 40 -11.71 -10.63 5.28
CA GLN A 40 -10.31 -11.04 5.15
C GLN A 40 -9.87 -11.03 3.68
N LEU A 41 -10.72 -11.52 2.79
CA LEU A 41 -10.45 -11.51 1.34
C LEU A 41 -10.38 -10.09 0.78
N ARG A 42 -11.29 -9.21 1.22
CA ARG A 42 -11.26 -7.81 0.78
C ARG A 42 -9.98 -7.10 1.20
N LEU A 43 -9.52 -7.32 2.42
CA LEU A 43 -8.27 -6.74 2.91
C LEU A 43 -7.06 -7.26 2.13
N GLY A 44 -7.05 -8.54 1.80
CA GLY A 44 -6.00 -9.12 0.95
C GLY A 44 -5.99 -8.51 -0.45
N ARG A 45 -7.16 -8.30 -1.04
CA ARG A 45 -7.28 -7.63 -2.34
C ARG A 45 -6.82 -6.18 -2.26
N GLN A 46 -7.20 -5.48 -1.19
CA GLN A 46 -6.75 -4.10 -0.99
C GLN A 46 -5.23 -4.03 -0.95
N HIS A 47 -4.58 -4.92 -0.21
CA HIS A 47 -3.13 -4.97 -0.14
C HIS A 47 -2.50 -5.21 -1.52
N THR A 48 -3.06 -6.12 -2.31
CA THR A 48 -2.58 -6.43 -3.66
C THR A 48 -2.63 -5.18 -4.55
N HIS A 49 -3.73 -4.42 -4.49
CA HIS A 49 -3.88 -3.21 -5.29
C HIS A 49 -2.97 -2.08 -4.82
N MET A 50 -2.75 -1.98 -3.51
CA MET A 50 -1.82 -1.00 -2.95
C MET A 50 -0.39 -1.26 -3.42
N LYS A 51 0.02 -2.54 -3.46
CA LYS A 51 1.34 -2.91 -3.99
C LYS A 51 1.48 -2.55 -5.47
N ALA A 52 0.47 -2.82 -6.26
CA ALA A 52 0.48 -2.48 -7.68
C ALA A 52 0.56 -0.96 -7.90
N TYR A 53 -0.18 -0.21 -7.10
CA TYR A 53 -0.13 1.25 -7.13
C TYR A 53 1.27 1.75 -6.76
N LEU A 54 1.86 1.17 -5.72
CA LEU A 54 3.20 1.54 -5.29
C LEU A 54 4.24 1.31 -6.39
N GLU A 55 4.13 0.20 -7.11
CA GLU A 55 5.00 -0.10 -8.25
C GLU A 55 4.90 0.98 -9.33
N VAL A 56 3.68 1.45 -9.64
CA VAL A 56 3.49 2.50 -10.63
C VAL A 56 4.14 3.81 -10.18
N LEU A 57 4.00 4.15 -8.89
CA LEU A 57 4.66 5.34 -8.36
C LEU A 57 6.19 5.24 -8.45
N ASP A 58 6.76 4.06 -8.16
CA ASP A 58 8.19 3.83 -8.31
C ASP A 58 8.64 4.01 -9.76
N GLU A 59 7.86 3.50 -10.73
CA GLU A 59 8.15 3.68 -12.15
C GLU A 59 8.10 5.15 -12.55
N ARG A 60 7.11 5.89 -12.04
CA ARG A 60 7.00 7.33 -12.31
C ARG A 60 8.20 8.10 -11.77
N ILE A 61 8.63 7.77 -10.55
CA ILE A 61 9.78 8.41 -9.92
C ILE A 61 11.05 8.10 -10.69
N ALA A 62 11.22 6.86 -11.13
CA ALA A 62 12.38 6.46 -11.93
C ALA A 62 12.42 7.17 -13.29
N ALA A 63 11.28 7.63 -13.78
CA ALA A 63 11.18 8.32 -15.06
C ALA A 63 11.36 9.85 -14.94
N PHE A 64 11.54 10.38 -13.74
CA PHE A 64 11.79 11.83 -13.56
C PHE A 64 13.12 12.26 -14.23
#